data_f32f8d00568c9f613df31b453939ff02
#
_entry.id   f32f8d00568c9f613df31b453939ff02
#
_cell.length_a   1.000
_cell.length_b   1.000
_cell.length_c   1.000
_cell.angle_alpha   90.00
_cell.angle_beta   90.00
_cell.angle_gamma   90.00
#
_symmetry.space_group_name_H-M   'P 1'
#
loop_
_entity.id
_entity.type
_entity.pdbx_description
1 polymer ?
#
loop_
_entity_poly.entity_id
_entity_poly.type
_entity_poly.pdbx_seq_one_letter_code
_entity_poly.pdbx_strand_id
1 'polypeptide(L)'
;MTLITDELSLPFILKAFAWAFVPYSIICVVYNIFFHPLKHYPGPRLMASSRLPIFFLVLIGKSVNTLEKLHAKYGPVVRVAPDELSFTAASAWKDIYSSSAAWPLAIPRNMVFFRAMAGEYGFHSLVTANNQDHARLRRLYSRAFSKQALAAQEPLIIQHIDKLIKKLYAEIDQTAKPVDINLYLNLALFDMINDLQFGEPLHLLDDTTHRAFARASLIIVPSAAVIQALADFPLARIILKPILREVFRMRRLYFSTTDQRLEKRLASNSYRADIVQFLTDAKSDNISLEEIQANAPLMNIAGSGTSAVALSGLIAHLLLAPHILKELQNEVRSKFRTSSDITMKNMVDMPLLDACIKEVLRVFPAVPVTPGRLVPSPGVTIAGKWVAGGTRVYVTPLAAFHSTDNFHDPETFAPQRWYNTKGENSFASKDVKDAYKPFSVGPYNCIGQ
;
A
#
# COMPACT_ATOMS: atom_id res chain seq x y z
N MET A 1 -43.36 -34.73 -38.39
CA MET A 1 -42.96 -34.19 -37.06
C MET A 1 -41.51 -33.72 -37.22
N THR A 2 -41.30 -32.65 -37.94
CA THR A 2 -40.00 -32.04 -38.24
C THR A 2 -39.80 -30.95 -37.16
N LEU A 3 -38.97 -31.28 -36.17
CA LEU A 3 -38.59 -30.38 -35.11
C LEU A 3 -37.74 -29.25 -35.69
N ILE A 4 -38.22 -28.05 -35.45
CA ILE A 4 -37.59 -26.78 -35.59
C ILE A 4 -36.26 -26.78 -34.84
N THR A 5 -35.18 -27.04 -35.54
CA THR A 5 -33.85 -26.63 -35.17
C THR A 5 -33.48 -25.45 -36.02
N ASP A 6 -34.24 -24.37 -35.88
CA ASP A 6 -33.75 -23.08 -36.37
C ASP A 6 -32.49 -22.74 -35.57
N GLU A 7 -31.34 -22.93 -36.19
CA GLU A 7 -30.05 -22.47 -35.71
C GLU A 7 -30.20 -21.01 -35.31
N LEU A 8 -30.13 -20.74 -34.00
CA LEU A 8 -29.99 -19.40 -33.46
C LEU A 8 -28.74 -18.80 -34.11
N SER A 9 -28.90 -18.11 -35.21
CA SER A 9 -27.78 -17.54 -35.93
C SER A 9 -27.06 -16.53 -35.04
N LEU A 10 -25.73 -16.54 -35.04
CA LEU A 10 -24.91 -15.62 -34.24
C LEU A 10 -25.39 -14.15 -34.35
N PRO A 11 -25.81 -13.63 -35.53
CA PRO A 11 -26.40 -12.29 -35.63
C PRO A 11 -27.71 -12.12 -34.86
N PHE A 12 -28.54 -13.14 -34.75
CA PHE A 12 -29.78 -13.09 -33.97
C PHE A 12 -29.47 -13.03 -32.47
N ILE A 13 -28.54 -13.85 -32.00
CA ILE A 13 -28.09 -13.85 -30.59
C ILE A 13 -27.49 -12.47 -30.24
N LEU A 14 -26.64 -11.92 -31.09
CA LEU A 14 -26.04 -10.60 -30.88
C LEU A 14 -27.09 -9.47 -30.87
N LYS A 15 -28.10 -9.51 -31.75
CA LYS A 15 -29.21 -8.56 -31.74
C LYS A 15 -30.04 -8.70 -30.47
N ALA A 16 -30.45 -9.90 -30.11
CA ALA A 16 -31.21 -10.15 -28.86
C ALA A 16 -30.45 -9.69 -27.63
N PHE A 17 -29.15 -9.96 -27.56
CA PHE A 17 -28.28 -9.48 -26.50
C PHE A 17 -28.23 -7.94 -26.45
N ALA A 18 -28.04 -7.28 -27.60
CA ALA A 18 -28.00 -5.82 -27.66
C ALA A 18 -29.35 -5.20 -27.24
N TRP A 19 -30.49 -5.79 -27.69
CA TRP A 19 -31.83 -5.36 -27.32
C TRP A 19 -32.14 -5.49 -25.80
N ALA A 20 -31.56 -6.46 -25.13
CA ALA A 20 -31.69 -6.62 -23.67
C ALA A 20 -30.67 -5.77 -22.91
N PHE A 21 -29.42 -5.74 -23.38
CA PHE A 21 -28.31 -5.10 -22.68
C PHE A 21 -28.39 -3.57 -22.65
N VAL A 22 -28.83 -2.94 -23.77
CA VAL A 22 -28.92 -1.49 -23.87
C VAL A 22 -29.98 -0.91 -22.90
N PRO A 23 -31.24 -1.39 -22.89
CA PRO A 23 -32.23 -0.91 -21.91
C PRO A 23 -31.82 -1.18 -20.47
N TYR A 24 -31.28 -2.37 -20.20
CA TYR A 24 -30.77 -2.69 -18.86
C TYR A 24 -29.69 -1.70 -18.40
N SER A 25 -28.74 -1.37 -19.28
CA SER A 25 -27.68 -0.40 -18.98
C SER A 25 -28.24 1.00 -18.72
N ILE A 26 -29.21 1.43 -19.50
CA ILE A 26 -29.90 2.72 -19.31
C ILE A 26 -30.62 2.74 -17.96
N ILE A 27 -31.38 1.70 -17.63
CA ILE A 27 -32.07 1.56 -16.36
C ILE A 27 -31.07 1.63 -15.18
N CYS A 28 -29.95 0.91 -15.26
CA CYS A 28 -28.89 0.96 -14.26
C CYS A 28 -28.29 2.37 -14.10
N VAL A 29 -28.03 3.07 -15.20
CA VAL A 29 -27.50 4.44 -15.18
C VAL A 29 -28.52 5.39 -14.50
N VAL A 30 -29.80 5.33 -14.91
CA VAL A 30 -30.86 6.14 -14.34
C VAL A 30 -31.03 5.84 -12.86
N TYR A 31 -31.09 4.56 -12.46
CA TYR A 31 -31.14 4.16 -11.06
C TYR A 31 -29.96 4.71 -10.26
N ASN A 32 -28.74 4.51 -10.76
CA ASN A 32 -27.52 4.94 -10.07
C ASN A 32 -27.46 6.45 -9.84
N ILE A 33 -27.92 7.23 -10.80
CA ILE A 33 -27.88 8.70 -10.71
C ILE A 33 -29.03 9.25 -9.83
N PHE A 34 -30.24 8.71 -9.96
CA PHE A 34 -31.43 9.35 -9.38
C PHE A 34 -32.04 8.60 -8.19
N PHE A 35 -31.87 7.29 -8.07
CA PHE A 35 -32.54 6.46 -7.07
C PHE A 35 -31.61 5.77 -6.10
N HIS A 36 -30.30 5.66 -6.41
CA HIS A 36 -29.34 4.99 -5.53
C HIS A 36 -29.22 5.67 -4.17
N PRO A 37 -29.03 4.93 -3.05
CA PRO A 37 -28.86 5.51 -1.71
C PRO A 37 -27.75 6.56 -1.62
N LEU A 38 -26.71 6.46 -2.45
CA LEU A 38 -25.58 7.40 -2.49
C LEU A 38 -25.80 8.61 -3.42
N LYS A 39 -27.00 8.84 -3.96
CA LYS A 39 -27.27 9.93 -4.92
C LYS A 39 -26.95 11.34 -4.40
N HIS A 40 -27.00 11.52 -3.08
CA HIS A 40 -26.73 12.81 -2.43
C HIS A 40 -25.25 13.11 -2.21
N TYR A 41 -24.38 12.12 -2.41
CA TYR A 41 -22.94 12.33 -2.28
C TYR A 41 -22.36 13.04 -3.50
N PRO A 42 -21.48 14.04 -3.30
CA PRO A 42 -20.86 14.77 -4.39
C PRO A 42 -19.93 13.88 -5.21
N GLY A 43 -19.82 14.14 -6.51
CA GLY A 43 -18.93 13.42 -7.42
C GLY A 43 -19.34 13.58 -8.88
N PRO A 44 -18.50 13.14 -9.83
CA PRO A 44 -18.82 13.18 -11.25
C PRO A 44 -20.01 12.27 -11.57
N ARG A 45 -21.00 12.78 -12.28
CA ARG A 45 -22.17 11.98 -12.70
C ARG A 45 -21.78 10.74 -13.50
N LEU A 46 -20.73 10.83 -14.31
CA LEU A 46 -20.21 9.70 -15.09
C LEU A 46 -19.70 8.58 -14.19
N MET A 47 -18.99 8.91 -13.11
CA MET A 47 -18.54 7.92 -12.12
C MET A 47 -19.70 7.38 -11.29
N ALA A 48 -20.65 8.22 -10.93
CA ALA A 48 -21.88 7.78 -10.25
C ALA A 48 -22.74 6.85 -11.10
N SER A 49 -22.70 6.96 -12.43
CA SER A 49 -23.51 6.15 -13.36
C SER A 49 -23.03 4.70 -13.51
N SER A 50 -21.71 4.47 -13.54
CA SER A 50 -21.14 3.13 -13.71
C SER A 50 -19.71 3.05 -13.15
N ARG A 51 -19.20 1.83 -12.97
CA ARG A 51 -17.81 1.57 -12.56
C ARG A 51 -16.77 1.69 -13.68
N LEU A 52 -17.23 1.85 -14.94
CA LEU A 52 -16.33 1.91 -16.10
C LEU A 52 -15.27 3.02 -15.98
N PRO A 53 -15.60 4.26 -15.56
CA PRO A 53 -14.58 5.32 -15.48
C PRO A 53 -13.45 4.98 -14.52
N ILE A 54 -13.75 4.50 -13.31
CA ILE A 54 -12.69 4.14 -12.35
C ILE A 54 -11.92 2.90 -12.81
N PHE A 55 -12.57 1.94 -13.45
CA PHE A 55 -11.95 0.78 -14.08
C PHE A 55 -10.86 1.20 -15.07
N PHE A 56 -11.19 2.08 -16.02
CA PHE A 56 -10.21 2.58 -16.98
C PHE A 56 -9.09 3.38 -16.33
N LEU A 57 -9.39 4.20 -15.32
CA LEU A 57 -8.38 4.95 -14.59
C LEU A 57 -7.40 4.03 -13.86
N VAL A 58 -7.86 2.92 -13.32
CA VAL A 58 -6.99 1.89 -12.70
C VAL A 58 -6.11 1.23 -13.77
N LEU A 59 -6.67 0.83 -14.92
CA LEU A 59 -5.91 0.18 -15.99
C LEU A 59 -4.77 1.06 -16.52
N ILE A 60 -5.02 2.38 -16.66
CA ILE A 60 -4.00 3.32 -17.16
C ILE A 60 -3.14 3.95 -16.06
N GLY A 61 -3.27 3.50 -14.78
CA GLY A 61 -2.49 3.97 -13.65
C GLY A 61 -2.77 5.41 -13.20
N LYS A 62 -3.90 6.00 -13.61
CA LYS A 62 -4.25 7.40 -13.29
C LYS A 62 -5.29 7.58 -12.18
N SER A 63 -5.72 6.50 -11.53
CA SER A 63 -6.76 6.53 -10.51
C SER A 63 -6.38 7.42 -9.32
N VAL A 64 -5.16 7.31 -8.79
CA VAL A 64 -4.67 8.05 -7.63
C VAL A 64 -4.72 9.56 -7.85
N ASN A 65 -4.08 10.05 -8.90
CA ASN A 65 -4.03 11.48 -9.24
C ASN A 65 -5.43 12.04 -9.59
N THR A 66 -6.31 11.18 -10.12
CA THR A 66 -7.70 11.58 -10.38
C THR A 66 -8.48 11.74 -9.08
N LEU A 67 -8.32 10.81 -8.13
CA LEU A 67 -8.97 10.90 -6.81
C LEU A 67 -8.57 12.19 -6.07
N GLU A 68 -7.30 12.55 -6.09
CA GLU A 68 -6.81 13.80 -5.52
C GLU A 68 -7.52 15.03 -6.13
N LYS A 69 -7.56 15.13 -7.47
CA LYS A 69 -8.25 16.21 -8.17
C LYS A 69 -9.76 16.23 -7.89
N LEU A 70 -10.38 15.06 -7.71
CA LEU A 70 -11.79 14.97 -7.37
C LEU A 70 -12.05 15.49 -5.96
N HIS A 71 -11.22 15.16 -4.99
CA HIS A 71 -11.35 15.71 -3.64
C HIS A 71 -11.11 17.22 -3.60
N ALA A 72 -10.13 17.74 -4.35
CA ALA A 72 -9.93 19.18 -4.48
C ALA A 72 -11.17 19.91 -5.06
N LYS A 73 -11.94 19.23 -5.93
CA LYS A 73 -13.14 19.81 -6.56
C LYS A 73 -14.41 19.60 -5.78
N TYR A 74 -14.61 18.43 -5.18
CA TYR A 74 -15.90 18.01 -4.59
C TYR A 74 -15.88 17.97 -3.06
N GLY A 75 -14.72 18.15 -2.44
CA GLY A 75 -14.56 18.21 -0.98
C GLY A 75 -14.22 16.85 -0.33
N PRO A 76 -14.43 16.76 1.01
CA PRO A 76 -13.86 15.69 1.82
C PRO A 76 -14.50 14.31 1.63
N VAL A 77 -15.61 14.21 0.90
CA VAL A 77 -16.27 12.93 0.58
C VAL A 77 -16.67 12.96 -0.89
N VAL A 78 -16.22 11.98 -1.67
CA VAL A 78 -16.50 11.91 -3.12
C VAL A 78 -17.02 10.55 -3.51
N ARG A 79 -18.14 10.54 -4.27
CA ARG A 79 -18.68 9.33 -4.90
C ARG A 79 -17.90 9.04 -6.20
N VAL A 80 -17.10 7.98 -6.19
CA VAL A 80 -16.16 7.65 -7.28
C VAL A 80 -16.60 6.46 -8.13
N ALA A 81 -17.67 5.77 -7.70
CA ALA A 81 -18.39 4.76 -8.45
C ALA A 81 -19.84 4.67 -7.90
N PRO A 82 -20.76 3.93 -8.53
CA PRO A 82 -22.14 3.83 -8.07
C PRO A 82 -22.27 3.52 -6.58
N ASP A 83 -21.47 2.60 -6.07
CA ASP A 83 -21.47 2.04 -4.71
C ASP A 83 -20.13 2.25 -3.99
N GLU A 84 -19.41 3.37 -4.28
CA GLU A 84 -18.08 3.59 -3.73
C GLU A 84 -17.84 5.05 -3.36
N LEU A 85 -17.35 5.26 -2.12
CA LEU A 85 -17.03 6.57 -1.56
C LEU A 85 -15.56 6.63 -1.14
N SER A 86 -14.89 7.71 -1.53
CA SER A 86 -13.56 8.09 -1.08
C SER A 86 -13.65 9.23 -0.07
N PHE A 87 -12.79 9.21 0.95
CA PHE A 87 -12.79 10.17 2.04
C PHE A 87 -11.41 10.82 2.22
N THR A 88 -11.40 12.10 2.67
CA THR A 88 -10.19 12.82 3.13
C THR A 88 -10.36 13.40 4.53
N ALA A 89 -11.56 13.39 5.08
CA ALA A 89 -11.84 13.90 6.42
C ALA A 89 -11.05 13.14 7.50
N ALA A 90 -10.46 13.84 8.47
CA ALA A 90 -9.70 13.24 9.57
C ALA A 90 -10.49 12.21 10.37
N SER A 91 -11.77 12.48 10.65
CA SER A 91 -12.65 11.55 11.38
C SER A 91 -12.90 10.23 10.65
N ALA A 92 -12.84 10.22 9.31
CA ALA A 92 -13.04 9.02 8.51
C ALA A 92 -12.00 7.91 8.81
N TRP A 93 -10.79 8.27 9.23
CA TRP A 93 -9.80 7.29 9.65
C TRP A 93 -10.29 6.42 10.80
N LYS A 94 -10.81 7.06 11.85
CA LYS A 94 -11.34 6.37 13.02
C LYS A 94 -12.60 5.58 12.66
N ASP A 95 -13.53 6.18 11.94
CA ASP A 95 -14.82 5.57 11.61
C ASP A 95 -14.68 4.34 10.72
N ILE A 96 -13.71 4.32 9.78
CA ILE A 96 -13.51 3.23 8.82
C ILE A 96 -12.58 2.14 9.36
N TYR A 97 -11.48 2.52 10.05
CA TYR A 97 -10.38 1.59 10.35
C TYR A 97 -10.23 1.22 11.81
N SER A 98 -10.84 1.98 12.74
CA SER A 98 -10.79 1.64 14.16
C SER A 98 -11.99 0.81 14.59
N SER A 99 -11.84 0.11 15.70
CA SER A 99 -12.94 -0.56 16.38
C SER A 99 -13.94 0.48 16.96
N SER A 100 -15.22 0.13 16.98
CA SER A 100 -16.29 0.88 17.60
C SER A 100 -17.23 -0.05 18.36
N ALA A 101 -18.15 0.50 19.15
CA ALA A 101 -19.17 -0.30 19.84
C ALA A 101 -20.01 -1.13 18.86
N ALA A 102 -20.34 -0.57 17.69
CA ALA A 102 -21.10 -1.26 16.65
C ALA A 102 -20.24 -2.27 15.86
N TRP A 103 -18.93 -2.02 15.76
CA TRP A 103 -17.96 -2.82 14.98
C TRP A 103 -16.68 -3.02 15.79
N PRO A 104 -16.61 -4.05 16.64
CA PRO A 104 -15.48 -4.27 17.55
C PRO A 104 -14.12 -4.40 16.84
N LEU A 105 -14.10 -4.67 15.54
CA LEU A 105 -12.89 -4.95 14.75
C LEU A 105 -12.77 -4.07 13.50
N ALA A 106 -13.42 -2.88 13.48
CA ALA A 106 -13.51 -1.99 12.32
C ALA A 106 -14.46 -2.51 11.21
N ILE A 107 -14.76 -1.66 10.21
CA ILE A 107 -15.54 -2.06 9.04
C ILE A 107 -14.83 -3.20 8.29
N PRO A 108 -15.55 -4.26 7.86
CA PRO A 108 -14.96 -5.40 7.18
C PRO A 108 -14.13 -5.03 5.94
N ARG A 109 -13.06 -5.75 5.72
CA ARG A 109 -12.17 -5.56 4.55
C ARG A 109 -12.87 -5.97 3.26
N ASN A 110 -12.65 -5.23 2.17
CA ASN A 110 -12.98 -5.70 0.84
C ASN A 110 -11.96 -6.76 0.40
N MET A 111 -12.34 -8.03 0.54
CA MET A 111 -11.42 -9.15 0.39
C MET A 111 -10.90 -9.39 -1.02
N VAL A 112 -11.51 -8.79 -2.06
CA VAL A 112 -11.08 -9.01 -3.45
C VAL A 112 -9.64 -8.54 -3.67
N PHE A 113 -9.30 -7.34 -3.20
CA PHE A 113 -7.94 -6.79 -3.28
C PHE A 113 -6.94 -7.61 -2.46
N PHE A 114 -7.29 -7.93 -1.22
CA PHE A 114 -6.39 -8.66 -0.33
C PHE A 114 -6.10 -10.08 -0.80
N ARG A 115 -7.11 -10.78 -1.34
CA ARG A 115 -6.90 -12.11 -1.97
C ARG A 115 -6.01 -12.00 -3.22
N ALA A 116 -6.20 -10.94 -4.02
CA ALA A 116 -5.34 -10.70 -5.17
C ALA A 116 -3.88 -10.43 -4.74
N MET A 117 -3.64 -9.76 -3.63
CA MET A 117 -2.29 -9.57 -3.07
C MET A 117 -1.67 -10.87 -2.54
N ALA A 118 -2.45 -11.68 -1.85
CA ALA A 118 -1.97 -12.91 -1.20
C ALA A 118 -1.71 -14.08 -2.16
N GLY A 119 -2.07 -13.96 -3.44
CA GLY A 119 -1.90 -15.06 -4.40
C GLY A 119 -2.84 -16.24 -4.14
N GLU A 120 -2.30 -17.46 -4.18
CA GLU A 120 -3.07 -18.71 -4.05
C GLU A 120 -3.21 -19.23 -2.60
N TYR A 121 -2.62 -18.54 -1.61
CA TYR A 121 -2.56 -19.02 -0.20
C TYR A 121 -3.86 -18.88 0.60
N GLY A 122 -4.96 -18.51 -0.03
CA GLY A 122 -6.27 -18.51 0.62
C GLY A 122 -6.41 -17.52 1.78
N PHE A 123 -6.83 -18.01 2.96
CA PHE A 123 -7.18 -17.18 4.13
C PHE A 123 -6.12 -17.18 5.25
N HIS A 124 -4.91 -17.63 5.01
CA HIS A 124 -3.91 -17.89 6.05
C HIS A 124 -2.94 -16.73 6.32
N SER A 125 -3.07 -15.60 5.62
CA SER A 125 -2.14 -14.46 5.80
C SER A 125 -2.70 -13.36 6.68
N LEU A 126 -1.83 -12.48 7.22
CA LEU A 126 -2.20 -11.26 7.96
C LEU A 126 -3.22 -10.39 7.22
N VAL A 127 -3.19 -10.36 5.88
CA VAL A 127 -4.11 -9.53 5.10
C VAL A 127 -5.38 -10.26 4.68
N THR A 128 -5.43 -11.59 4.74
CA THR A 128 -6.60 -12.39 4.33
C THR A 128 -7.28 -13.14 5.46
N ALA A 129 -6.61 -13.34 6.59
CA ALA A 129 -7.15 -14.04 7.76
C ALA A 129 -8.44 -13.37 8.29
N ASN A 130 -9.33 -14.16 8.89
CA ASN A 130 -10.44 -13.63 9.66
C ASN A 130 -9.93 -12.84 10.88
N ASN A 131 -10.82 -12.20 11.61
CA ASN A 131 -10.44 -11.31 12.71
C ASN A 131 -9.70 -12.01 13.85
N GLN A 132 -10.08 -13.23 14.18
CA GLN A 132 -9.49 -14.01 15.27
C GLN A 132 -8.07 -14.47 14.89
N ASP A 133 -7.92 -15.06 13.72
CA ASP A 133 -6.63 -15.50 13.20
C ASP A 133 -5.70 -14.32 12.93
N HIS A 134 -6.25 -13.19 12.44
CA HIS A 134 -5.46 -11.96 12.28
C HIS A 134 -4.85 -11.51 13.61
N ALA A 135 -5.63 -11.48 14.70
CA ALA A 135 -5.11 -11.05 16.01
C ALA A 135 -4.01 -11.97 16.52
N ARG A 136 -4.16 -13.29 16.31
CA ARG A 136 -3.15 -14.31 16.64
C ARG A 136 -1.88 -14.13 15.80
N LEU A 137 -2.00 -14.08 14.48
CA LEU A 137 -0.89 -13.89 13.56
C LEU A 137 -0.18 -12.55 13.82
N ARG A 138 -0.94 -11.46 14.01
CA ARG A 138 -0.37 -10.15 14.33
C ARG A 138 0.52 -10.20 15.56
N ARG A 139 0.10 -10.88 16.63
CA ARG A 139 0.89 -11.03 17.86
C ARG A 139 2.17 -11.81 17.61
N LEU A 140 2.12 -12.89 16.80
CA LEU A 140 3.29 -13.68 16.44
C LEU A 140 4.31 -12.86 15.66
N TYR A 141 3.87 -12.24 14.57
CA TYR A 141 4.74 -11.42 13.73
C TYR A 141 5.29 -10.19 14.46
N SER A 142 4.54 -9.59 15.39
CA SER A 142 5.01 -8.44 16.19
C SER A 142 6.26 -8.75 17.02
N ARG A 143 6.55 -10.01 17.33
CA ARG A 143 7.78 -10.41 18.03
C ARG A 143 9.03 -10.12 17.18
N ALA A 144 8.96 -10.38 15.86
CA ALA A 144 10.06 -10.08 14.95
C ALA A 144 10.31 -8.58 14.75
N PHE A 145 9.36 -7.72 15.15
CA PHE A 145 9.45 -6.25 15.12
C PHE A 145 9.61 -5.65 16.54
N SER A 146 9.89 -6.48 17.55
CA SER A 146 10.18 -5.99 18.90
C SER A 146 11.51 -5.24 18.93
N LYS A 147 11.68 -4.34 19.92
CA LYS A 147 12.95 -3.62 20.11
C LYS A 147 14.15 -4.55 20.21
N GLN A 148 13.99 -5.70 20.88
CA GLN A 148 15.04 -6.71 21.03
C GLN A 148 15.36 -7.38 19.68
N ALA A 149 14.34 -7.74 18.89
CA ALA A 149 14.53 -8.34 17.58
C ALA A 149 15.19 -7.35 16.61
N LEU A 150 14.74 -6.09 16.59
CA LEU A 150 15.34 -5.03 15.78
C LEU A 150 16.82 -4.79 16.15
N ALA A 151 17.15 -4.75 17.44
CA ALA A 151 18.54 -4.63 17.87
C ALA A 151 19.42 -5.83 17.42
N ALA A 152 18.86 -7.05 17.40
CA ALA A 152 19.56 -8.22 16.88
C ALA A 152 19.72 -8.19 15.35
N GLN A 153 18.84 -7.50 14.64
CA GLN A 153 18.86 -7.34 13.17
C GLN A 153 19.71 -6.13 12.72
N GLU A 154 20.01 -5.18 13.62
CA GLU A 154 20.72 -3.94 13.32
C GLU A 154 22.05 -4.16 12.55
N PRO A 155 22.93 -5.10 12.94
CA PRO A 155 24.18 -5.33 12.21
C PRO A 155 23.96 -5.72 10.74
N LEU A 156 22.91 -6.49 10.43
CA LEU A 156 22.55 -6.85 9.07
C LEU A 156 22.07 -5.64 8.28
N ILE A 157 21.26 -4.81 8.90
CA ILE A 157 20.73 -3.58 8.28
C ILE A 157 21.89 -2.63 7.95
N ILE A 158 22.82 -2.42 8.88
CA ILE A 158 23.99 -1.57 8.67
C ILE A 158 24.85 -2.11 7.53
N GLN A 159 25.09 -3.43 7.48
CA GLN A 159 25.86 -4.05 6.40
C GLN A 159 25.27 -3.77 5.01
N HIS A 160 23.94 -3.84 4.87
CA HIS A 160 23.26 -3.52 3.61
C HIS A 160 23.32 -2.03 3.26
N ILE A 161 23.22 -1.14 4.26
CA ILE A 161 23.38 0.31 4.07
C ILE A 161 24.81 0.64 3.61
N ASP A 162 25.83 0.12 4.27
CA ASP A 162 27.23 0.33 3.92
C ASP A 162 27.55 -0.18 2.51
N LYS A 163 26.98 -1.34 2.15
CA LYS A 163 27.09 -1.88 0.80
C LYS A 163 26.46 -0.97 -0.25
N LEU A 164 25.26 -0.42 0.03
CA LEU A 164 24.61 0.54 -0.84
C LEU A 164 25.46 1.80 -1.03
N ILE A 165 25.92 2.40 0.06
CA ILE A 165 26.75 3.62 0.03
C ILE A 165 28.04 3.39 -0.76
N LYS A 166 28.73 2.29 -0.48
CA LYS A 166 29.96 1.89 -1.21
C LYS A 166 29.68 1.73 -2.70
N LYS A 167 28.56 1.11 -3.07
CA LYS A 167 28.18 0.91 -4.47
C LYS A 167 27.88 2.23 -5.18
N LEU A 168 27.20 3.16 -4.51
CA LEU A 168 26.90 4.48 -5.05
C LEU A 168 28.19 5.29 -5.32
N TYR A 169 29.14 5.30 -4.39
CA TYR A 169 30.44 5.93 -4.61
C TYR A 169 31.18 5.31 -5.78
N ALA A 170 31.27 4.00 -5.84
CA ALA A 170 31.94 3.31 -6.95
C ALA A 170 31.30 3.62 -8.32
N GLU A 171 29.97 3.73 -8.38
CA GLU A 171 29.25 4.07 -9.61
C GLU A 171 29.51 5.51 -10.05
N ILE A 172 29.54 6.45 -9.12
CA ILE A 172 29.84 7.87 -9.39
C ILE A 172 31.29 8.02 -9.88
N ASP A 173 32.24 7.37 -9.19
CA ASP A 173 33.68 7.46 -9.54
C ASP A 173 33.97 6.84 -10.90
N GLN A 174 33.30 5.73 -11.26
CA GLN A 174 33.50 5.04 -12.53
C GLN A 174 32.84 5.73 -13.73
N THR A 175 31.65 6.28 -13.53
CA THR A 175 30.83 6.76 -14.66
C THR A 175 30.81 8.27 -14.80
N ALA A 176 31.07 9.01 -13.70
CA ALA A 176 30.89 10.46 -13.60
C ALA A 176 29.49 10.94 -14.07
N LYS A 177 28.49 10.04 -14.02
CA LYS A 177 27.10 10.30 -14.45
C LYS A 177 26.15 10.36 -13.27
N PRO A 178 24.98 11.00 -13.42
CA PRO A 178 23.91 10.92 -12.44
C PRO A 178 23.48 9.47 -12.19
N VAL A 179 23.26 9.12 -10.93
CA VAL A 179 22.86 7.78 -10.50
C VAL A 179 21.35 7.74 -10.27
N ASP A 180 20.69 6.70 -10.76
CA ASP A 180 19.28 6.43 -10.44
C ASP A 180 19.15 5.91 -9.00
N ILE A 181 19.04 6.83 -8.05
CA ILE A 181 18.93 6.51 -6.62
C ILE A 181 17.71 5.61 -6.31
N ASN A 182 16.60 5.79 -7.04
CA ASN A 182 15.41 4.97 -6.83
C ASN A 182 15.68 3.50 -7.18
N LEU A 183 16.39 3.24 -8.27
CA LEU A 183 16.80 1.87 -8.64
C LEU A 183 17.66 1.25 -7.53
N TYR A 184 18.69 1.96 -7.07
CA TYR A 184 19.63 1.46 -6.06
C TYR A 184 18.94 1.21 -4.71
N LEU A 185 18.04 2.10 -4.28
CA LEU A 185 17.25 1.91 -3.07
C LEU A 185 16.32 0.70 -3.18
N ASN A 186 15.63 0.52 -4.31
CA ASN A 186 14.78 -0.65 -4.51
C ASN A 186 15.58 -1.95 -4.45
N LEU A 187 16.75 -2.03 -5.10
CA LEU A 187 17.61 -3.20 -5.08
C LEU A 187 18.15 -3.50 -3.68
N ALA A 188 18.65 -2.48 -2.98
CA ALA A 188 19.24 -2.63 -1.65
C ALA A 188 18.20 -3.03 -0.60
N LEU A 189 17.02 -2.39 -0.60
CA LEU A 189 15.97 -2.68 0.37
C LEU A 189 15.29 -4.03 0.10
N PHE A 190 15.16 -4.42 -1.18
CA PHE A 190 14.68 -5.75 -1.51
C PHE A 190 15.68 -6.83 -1.10
N ASP A 191 16.96 -6.58 -1.27
CA ASP A 191 18.04 -7.47 -0.80
C ASP A 191 18.07 -7.59 0.72
N MET A 192 17.98 -6.46 1.42
CA MET A 192 17.91 -6.37 2.87
C MET A 192 16.72 -7.15 3.46
N ILE A 193 15.50 -6.96 2.94
CA ILE A 193 14.32 -7.65 3.46
C ILE A 193 14.38 -9.15 3.20
N ASN A 194 14.96 -9.58 2.07
CA ASN A 194 15.18 -11.00 1.80
C ASN A 194 16.17 -11.62 2.78
N ASP A 195 17.23 -10.91 3.13
CA ASP A 195 18.19 -11.35 4.13
C ASP A 195 17.58 -11.41 5.53
N LEU A 196 16.86 -10.36 5.93
CA LEU A 196 16.15 -10.32 7.22
C LEU A 196 15.03 -11.36 7.33
N GLN A 197 14.48 -11.82 6.22
CA GLN A 197 13.39 -12.78 6.21
C GLN A 197 13.88 -14.24 6.09
N PHE A 198 14.81 -14.51 5.17
CA PHE A 198 15.24 -15.85 4.78
C PHE A 198 16.67 -16.18 5.18
N GLY A 199 17.38 -15.21 5.81
CA GLY A 199 18.77 -15.40 6.24
C GLY A 199 19.79 -15.46 5.08
N GLU A 200 19.42 -15.07 3.86
CA GLU A 200 20.28 -15.10 2.70
C GLU A 200 20.00 -13.91 1.77
N PRO A 201 20.98 -13.03 1.51
CA PRO A 201 20.81 -11.93 0.55
C PRO A 201 20.76 -12.43 -0.89
N LEU A 202 20.23 -11.59 -1.80
CA LEU A 202 20.15 -11.86 -3.23
C LEU A 202 21.32 -11.23 -4.02
N HIS A 203 22.15 -10.40 -3.35
CA HIS A 203 23.28 -9.66 -3.92
C HIS A 203 22.91 -8.77 -5.12
N LEU A 204 21.72 -8.15 -5.11
CA LEU A 204 21.14 -7.42 -6.24
C LEU A 204 21.93 -6.18 -6.69
N LEU A 205 22.76 -5.62 -5.81
CA LEU A 205 23.63 -4.49 -6.13
C LEU A 205 24.84 -4.93 -6.99
N ASP A 206 25.26 -6.19 -6.89
CA ASP A 206 26.44 -6.71 -7.57
C ASP A 206 26.08 -7.63 -8.74
N ASP A 207 24.98 -8.41 -8.58
CA ASP A 207 24.57 -9.44 -9.53
C ASP A 207 23.20 -9.13 -10.15
N THR A 208 23.00 -9.55 -11.39
CA THR A 208 21.75 -9.39 -12.13
C THR A 208 20.85 -10.62 -12.07
N THR A 209 21.34 -11.75 -11.58
CA THR A 209 20.67 -13.07 -11.60
C THR A 209 19.25 -13.01 -11.02
N HIS A 210 19.07 -12.34 -9.89
CA HIS A 210 17.78 -12.24 -9.20
C HIS A 210 16.99 -10.97 -9.51
N ARG A 211 17.43 -10.12 -10.45
CA ARG A 211 16.72 -8.86 -10.79
C ARG A 211 15.32 -9.09 -11.36
N ALA A 212 15.07 -10.20 -12.03
CA ALA A 212 13.74 -10.56 -12.51
C ALA A 212 12.75 -10.77 -11.34
N PHE A 213 13.20 -11.41 -10.25
CA PHE A 213 12.42 -11.58 -9.03
C PHE A 213 12.14 -10.24 -8.34
N ALA A 214 13.14 -9.37 -8.20
CA ALA A 214 12.96 -8.03 -7.65
C ALA A 214 11.97 -7.19 -8.49
N ARG A 215 12.07 -7.22 -9.83
CA ARG A 215 11.08 -6.56 -10.71
C ARG A 215 9.68 -7.15 -10.57
N ALA A 216 9.57 -8.47 -10.40
CA ALA A 216 8.30 -9.14 -10.22
C ALA A 216 7.58 -8.70 -8.94
N SER A 217 8.31 -8.36 -7.86
CA SER A 217 7.71 -7.84 -6.64
C SER A 217 6.97 -6.50 -6.86
N LEU A 218 7.51 -5.62 -7.70
CA LEU A 218 6.96 -4.29 -7.95
C LEU A 218 5.58 -4.31 -8.64
N ILE A 219 5.25 -5.40 -9.36
CA ILE A 219 3.96 -5.51 -10.05
C ILE A 219 2.84 -6.09 -9.18
N ILE A 220 3.15 -6.64 -8.02
CA ILE A 220 2.14 -7.35 -7.21
C ILE A 220 1.01 -6.43 -6.78
N VAL A 221 1.33 -5.28 -6.18
CA VAL A 221 0.31 -4.31 -5.71
C VAL A 221 -0.49 -3.69 -6.88
N PRO A 222 0.14 -3.16 -7.94
CA PRO A 222 -0.59 -2.68 -9.11
C PRO A 222 -1.47 -3.77 -9.75
N SER A 223 -0.96 -4.99 -9.88
CA SER A 223 -1.74 -6.09 -10.45
C SER A 223 -2.93 -6.48 -9.57
N ALA A 224 -2.81 -6.39 -8.24
CA ALA A 224 -3.93 -6.63 -7.34
C ALA A 224 -5.05 -5.60 -7.53
N ALA A 225 -4.72 -4.33 -7.76
CA ALA A 225 -5.70 -3.30 -8.09
C ALA A 225 -6.40 -3.58 -9.44
N VAL A 226 -5.65 -4.02 -10.45
CA VAL A 226 -6.22 -4.44 -11.75
C VAL A 226 -7.13 -5.66 -11.59
N ILE A 227 -6.70 -6.67 -10.84
CA ILE A 227 -7.52 -7.88 -10.55
C ILE A 227 -8.80 -7.50 -9.81
N GLN A 228 -8.72 -6.58 -8.85
CA GLN A 228 -9.90 -6.06 -8.16
C GLN A 228 -10.86 -5.36 -9.13
N ALA A 229 -10.33 -4.50 -9.99
CA ALA A 229 -11.14 -3.79 -10.99
C ALA A 229 -11.80 -4.77 -11.96
N LEU A 230 -11.10 -5.81 -12.41
CA LEU A 230 -11.61 -6.87 -13.29
C LEU A 230 -12.66 -7.77 -12.61
N ALA A 231 -12.68 -7.86 -11.29
CA ALA A 231 -13.69 -8.65 -10.59
C ALA A 231 -15.11 -8.09 -10.78
N ASP A 232 -15.23 -6.80 -11.03
CA ASP A 232 -16.51 -6.14 -11.33
C ASP A 232 -16.95 -6.31 -12.82
N PHE A 233 -16.06 -6.85 -13.69
CA PHE A 233 -16.29 -6.98 -15.15
C PHE A 233 -15.87 -8.37 -15.67
N PRO A 234 -16.69 -9.43 -15.48
CA PRO A 234 -16.32 -10.80 -15.87
C PRO A 234 -15.92 -10.95 -17.34
N LEU A 235 -16.63 -10.28 -18.26
CA LEU A 235 -16.29 -10.30 -19.70
C LEU A 235 -14.94 -9.63 -19.99
N ALA A 236 -14.65 -8.49 -19.35
CA ALA A 236 -13.37 -7.82 -19.51
C ALA A 236 -12.22 -8.71 -18.99
N ARG A 237 -12.45 -9.48 -17.93
CA ARG A 237 -11.48 -10.45 -17.41
C ARG A 237 -11.12 -11.53 -18.43
N ILE A 238 -12.11 -12.02 -19.20
CA ILE A 238 -11.87 -13.01 -20.26
C ILE A 238 -11.11 -12.38 -21.43
N ILE A 239 -11.55 -11.21 -21.90
CA ILE A 239 -10.96 -10.50 -23.03
C ILE A 239 -9.52 -10.06 -22.75
N LEU A 240 -9.25 -9.55 -21.55
CA LEU A 240 -7.93 -9.03 -21.17
C LEU A 240 -6.96 -10.12 -20.69
N LYS A 241 -7.42 -11.35 -20.48
CA LYS A 241 -6.56 -12.47 -20.03
C LYS A 241 -5.30 -12.67 -20.89
N PRO A 242 -5.36 -12.63 -22.24
CA PRO A 242 -4.15 -12.73 -23.07
C PRO A 242 -3.17 -11.57 -22.86
N ILE A 243 -3.70 -10.34 -22.73
CA ILE A 243 -2.90 -9.12 -22.52
C ILE A 243 -2.21 -9.16 -21.15
N LEU A 244 -2.89 -9.70 -20.14
CA LEU A 244 -2.37 -9.83 -18.77
C LEU A 244 -1.48 -11.05 -18.55
N ARG A 245 -1.21 -11.85 -19.61
CA ARG A 245 -0.41 -13.07 -19.50
C ARG A 245 0.96 -12.83 -18.88
N GLU A 246 1.62 -11.75 -19.25
CA GLU A 246 2.92 -11.37 -18.71
C GLU A 246 2.83 -10.99 -17.21
N VAL A 247 1.80 -10.25 -16.83
CA VAL A 247 1.54 -9.91 -15.43
C VAL A 247 1.36 -11.18 -14.60
N PHE A 248 0.58 -12.14 -15.07
CA PHE A 248 0.40 -13.42 -14.37
C PHE A 248 1.68 -14.27 -14.34
N ARG A 249 2.51 -14.20 -15.41
CA ARG A 249 3.82 -14.88 -15.43
C ARG A 249 4.76 -14.30 -14.36
N MET A 250 4.86 -12.99 -14.28
CA MET A 250 5.68 -12.30 -13.27
C MET A 250 5.17 -12.57 -11.85
N ARG A 251 3.86 -12.59 -11.64
CA ARG A 251 3.27 -12.97 -10.35
C ARG A 251 3.66 -14.39 -9.95
N ARG A 252 3.54 -15.36 -10.85
CA ARG A 252 3.98 -16.74 -10.58
C ARG A 252 5.45 -16.81 -10.23
N LEU A 253 6.31 -16.13 -10.99
CA LEU A 253 7.74 -16.04 -10.70
C LEU A 253 7.98 -15.54 -9.27
N TYR A 254 7.27 -14.47 -8.88
CA TYR A 254 7.42 -13.88 -7.56
C TYR A 254 7.05 -14.87 -6.45
N PHE A 255 5.87 -15.45 -6.50
CA PHE A 255 5.39 -16.37 -5.46
C PHE A 255 6.24 -17.65 -5.41
N SER A 256 6.50 -18.30 -6.55
CA SER A 256 7.30 -19.53 -6.58
C SER A 256 8.75 -19.35 -6.12
N THR A 257 9.38 -18.20 -6.45
CA THR A 257 10.73 -17.91 -5.95
C THR A 257 10.73 -17.66 -4.45
N THR A 258 9.68 -17.00 -3.93
CA THR A 258 9.53 -16.78 -2.48
C THR A 258 9.38 -18.12 -1.74
N ASP A 259 8.57 -19.04 -2.26
CA ASP A 259 8.39 -20.38 -1.68
C ASP A 259 9.70 -21.17 -1.64
N GLN A 260 10.42 -21.22 -2.75
CA GLN A 260 11.73 -21.91 -2.83
C GLN A 260 12.72 -21.36 -1.81
N ARG A 261 12.75 -20.04 -1.60
CA ARG A 261 13.62 -19.41 -0.60
C ARG A 261 13.19 -19.77 0.82
N LEU A 262 11.89 -19.78 1.09
CA LEU A 262 11.36 -20.18 2.39
C LEU A 262 11.68 -21.65 2.68
N GLU A 263 11.44 -22.55 1.73
CA GLU A 263 11.78 -23.97 1.86
C GLU A 263 13.26 -24.17 2.15
N LYS A 264 14.15 -23.47 1.40
CA LYS A 264 15.59 -23.51 1.63
C LYS A 264 15.94 -23.03 3.05
N ARG A 265 15.30 -21.95 3.54
CA ARG A 265 15.54 -21.43 4.87
C ARG A 265 15.07 -22.40 5.97
N LEU A 266 13.89 -23.02 5.81
CA LEU A 266 13.35 -23.98 6.76
C LEU A 266 14.17 -25.30 6.80
N ALA A 267 14.78 -25.67 5.69
CA ALA A 267 15.69 -26.82 5.62
C ALA A 267 17.08 -26.53 6.21
N SER A 268 17.43 -25.26 6.42
CA SER A 268 18.71 -24.88 7.01
C SER A 268 18.72 -25.04 8.52
N ASN A 269 19.74 -25.70 9.06
CA ASN A 269 19.96 -25.84 10.49
C ASN A 269 20.72 -24.64 11.11
N SER A 270 21.00 -23.59 10.31
CA SER A 270 21.70 -22.41 10.79
C SER A 270 20.79 -21.53 11.64
N TYR A 271 21.18 -21.25 12.89
CA TYR A 271 20.52 -20.25 13.71
C TYR A 271 20.91 -18.85 13.22
N ARG A 272 19.92 -18.03 12.90
CA ARG A 272 20.09 -16.64 12.50
C ARG A 272 18.93 -15.80 13.00
N ALA A 273 19.18 -14.56 13.45
CA ALA A 273 18.15 -13.65 13.95
C ALA A 273 17.34 -13.04 12.80
N ASP A 274 16.65 -13.89 12.01
CA ASP A 274 15.75 -13.50 10.93
C ASP A 274 14.28 -13.73 11.31
N ILE A 275 13.37 -13.18 10.50
CA ILE A 275 11.92 -13.23 10.77
C ILE A 275 11.43 -14.68 10.87
N VAL A 276 11.89 -15.58 10.00
CA VAL A 276 11.48 -17.00 10.02
C VAL A 276 11.93 -17.66 11.32
N GLN A 277 13.16 -17.39 11.79
CA GLN A 277 13.65 -17.91 13.06
C GLN A 277 12.80 -17.45 14.24
N PHE A 278 12.46 -16.15 14.32
CA PHE A 278 11.60 -15.63 15.40
C PHE A 278 10.21 -16.28 15.39
N LEU A 279 9.69 -16.68 14.22
CA LEU A 279 8.40 -17.36 14.11
C LEU A 279 8.50 -18.84 14.53
N THR A 280 9.58 -19.53 14.16
CA THR A 280 9.79 -20.94 14.46
C THR A 280 10.23 -21.19 15.91
N ASP A 281 10.95 -20.26 16.52
CA ASP A 281 11.34 -20.33 17.95
C ASP A 281 10.15 -20.16 18.90
N ALA A 282 9.06 -19.61 18.43
CA ALA A 282 7.84 -19.42 19.21
C ALA A 282 7.08 -20.76 19.42
N LYS A 283 7.71 -21.75 20.04
CA LYS A 283 7.21 -23.13 20.26
C LYS A 283 5.83 -23.23 20.92
N SER A 284 5.32 -22.16 21.53
CA SER A 284 4.05 -22.17 22.28
C SER A 284 2.82 -21.69 21.49
N ASP A 285 3.01 -21.05 20.34
CA ASP A 285 1.92 -20.41 19.58
C ASP A 285 1.85 -21.01 18.18
N ASN A 286 1.37 -22.22 18.02
CA ASN A 286 1.18 -22.96 16.77
C ASN A 286 0.98 -22.07 15.53
N ILE A 287 2.08 -21.66 14.88
CA ILE A 287 2.03 -21.13 13.51
C ILE A 287 2.21 -22.30 12.54
N SER A 288 1.31 -22.42 11.57
CA SER A 288 1.44 -23.47 10.56
C SER A 288 2.42 -23.07 9.45
N LEU A 289 2.92 -24.07 8.74
CA LEU A 289 3.79 -23.83 7.59
C LEU A 289 3.06 -22.99 6.51
N GLU A 290 1.78 -23.29 6.29
CA GLU A 290 0.93 -22.57 5.33
C GLU A 290 0.78 -21.10 5.71
N GLU A 291 0.72 -20.78 7.01
CA GLU A 291 0.65 -19.40 7.49
C GLU A 291 1.98 -18.66 7.26
N ILE A 292 3.12 -19.32 7.46
CA ILE A 292 4.43 -18.75 7.15
C ILE A 292 4.56 -18.51 5.65
N GLN A 293 4.20 -19.50 4.82
CA GLN A 293 4.21 -19.40 3.36
C GLN A 293 3.31 -18.27 2.85
N ALA A 294 2.09 -18.15 3.39
CA ALA A 294 1.14 -17.12 2.99
C ALA A 294 1.60 -15.69 3.34
N ASN A 295 2.42 -15.53 4.38
CA ASN A 295 2.89 -14.23 4.83
C ASN A 295 4.26 -13.85 4.25
N ALA A 296 5.09 -14.79 3.86
CA ALA A 296 6.44 -14.53 3.35
C ALA A 296 6.45 -13.55 2.15
N PRO A 297 5.66 -13.73 1.08
CA PRO A 297 5.62 -12.78 -0.03
C PRO A 297 5.08 -11.40 0.40
N LEU A 298 4.16 -11.34 1.35
CA LEU A 298 3.60 -10.08 1.83
C LEU A 298 4.62 -9.27 2.62
N MET A 299 5.39 -9.90 3.51
CA MET A 299 6.44 -9.23 4.28
C MET A 299 7.51 -8.66 3.37
N ASN A 300 7.89 -9.41 2.34
CA ASN A 300 8.88 -8.99 1.35
C ASN A 300 8.45 -7.72 0.60
N ILE A 301 7.22 -7.70 0.06
CA ILE A 301 6.67 -6.52 -0.64
C ILE A 301 6.51 -5.34 0.31
N ALA A 302 5.92 -5.59 1.49
CA ALA A 302 5.60 -4.53 2.43
C ALA A 302 6.87 -3.83 2.95
N GLY A 303 7.93 -4.58 3.25
CA GLY A 303 9.16 -4.04 3.82
C GLY A 303 10.05 -3.34 2.80
N SER A 304 10.10 -3.81 1.55
CA SER A 304 11.00 -3.24 0.53
C SER A 304 10.42 -2.03 -0.19
N GLY A 305 9.31 -2.22 -0.89
CA GLY A 305 8.78 -1.21 -1.81
C GLY A 305 8.34 0.09 -1.12
N THR A 306 7.66 -0.01 0.03
CA THR A 306 7.20 1.18 0.75
C THR A 306 8.35 2.01 1.31
N SER A 307 9.39 1.35 1.82
CA SER A 307 10.60 2.01 2.33
C SER A 307 11.39 2.66 1.19
N ALA A 308 11.51 2.00 0.03
CA ALA A 308 12.17 2.56 -1.14
C ALA A 308 11.47 3.84 -1.64
N VAL A 309 10.14 3.83 -1.71
CA VAL A 309 9.33 5.01 -2.10
C VAL A 309 9.54 6.15 -1.10
N ALA A 310 9.46 5.89 0.21
CA ALA A 310 9.64 6.90 1.24
C ALA A 310 11.04 7.54 1.20
N LEU A 311 12.10 6.72 1.09
CA LEU A 311 13.49 7.20 1.01
C LEU A 311 13.76 7.96 -0.30
N SER A 312 13.25 7.47 -1.44
CA SER A 312 13.37 8.17 -2.72
C SER A 312 12.69 9.55 -2.68
N GLY A 313 11.49 9.60 -2.10
CA GLY A 313 10.75 10.84 -1.89
C GLY A 313 11.50 11.80 -0.96
N LEU A 314 12.06 11.30 0.14
CA LEU A 314 12.84 12.11 1.09
C LEU A 314 14.06 12.72 0.42
N ILE A 315 14.85 11.93 -0.29
CA ILE A 315 16.05 12.43 -1.01
C ILE A 315 15.64 13.47 -2.04
N ALA A 316 14.59 13.23 -2.83
CA ALA A 316 14.12 14.17 -3.84
C ALA A 316 13.71 15.52 -3.23
N HIS A 317 12.91 15.50 -2.16
CA HIS A 317 12.47 16.74 -1.50
C HIS A 317 13.60 17.50 -0.80
N LEU A 318 14.57 16.79 -0.21
CA LEU A 318 15.76 17.41 0.38
C LEU A 318 16.65 18.05 -0.69
N LEU A 319 16.81 17.44 -1.85
CA LEU A 319 17.54 18.03 -2.98
C LEU A 319 16.85 19.27 -3.54
N LEU A 320 15.51 19.30 -3.52
CA LEU A 320 14.71 20.47 -3.92
C LEU A 320 14.67 21.57 -2.85
N ALA A 321 15.04 21.25 -1.59
CA ALA A 321 15.09 22.19 -0.47
C ALA A 321 16.51 22.24 0.15
N PRO A 322 17.50 22.88 -0.53
CA PRO A 322 18.92 22.81 -0.13
C PRO A 322 19.20 23.38 1.28
N HIS A 323 18.40 24.35 1.73
CA HIS A 323 18.51 24.90 3.09
C HIS A 323 18.16 23.86 4.16
N ILE A 324 17.06 23.09 3.97
CA ILE A 324 16.68 22.00 4.89
C ILE A 324 17.74 20.89 4.86
N LEU A 325 18.22 20.53 3.67
CA LEU A 325 19.31 19.55 3.53
C LEU A 325 20.54 19.98 4.31
N LYS A 326 20.92 21.27 4.24
CA LYS A 326 22.08 21.79 4.98
C LYS A 326 21.87 21.76 6.50
N GLU A 327 20.70 22.13 6.97
CA GLU A 327 20.33 22.06 8.39
C GLU A 327 20.37 20.61 8.87
N LEU A 328 19.80 19.65 8.12
CA LEU A 328 19.82 18.22 8.45
C LEU A 328 21.26 17.65 8.47
N GLN A 329 22.10 18.05 7.50
CA GLN A 329 23.53 17.70 7.51
C GLN A 329 24.23 18.19 8.77
N ASN A 330 23.92 19.41 9.22
CA ASN A 330 24.48 19.96 10.44
C ASN A 330 23.99 19.21 11.67
N GLU A 331 22.69 18.87 11.76
CA GLU A 331 22.14 18.05 12.85
C GLU A 331 22.89 16.70 12.94
N VAL A 332 23.01 15.96 11.81
CA VAL A 332 23.69 14.66 11.75
C VAL A 332 25.16 14.78 12.13
N ARG A 333 25.90 15.73 11.53
CA ARG A 333 27.36 15.90 11.73
C ARG A 333 27.72 16.43 13.11
N SER A 334 26.83 17.18 13.77
CA SER A 334 27.03 17.62 15.15
C SER A 334 26.87 16.49 16.15
N LYS A 335 26.03 15.51 15.84
CA LYS A 335 25.71 14.39 16.72
C LYS A 335 26.68 13.20 16.55
N PHE A 336 27.08 12.90 15.32
CA PHE A 336 27.92 11.75 15.00
C PHE A 336 29.29 12.17 14.45
N ARG A 337 30.34 11.64 15.06
CA ARG A 337 31.72 11.91 14.63
C ARG A 337 32.16 10.98 13.50
N THR A 338 31.68 9.74 13.57
CA THR A 338 31.99 8.68 12.59
C THR A 338 30.72 7.95 12.16
N SER A 339 30.76 7.26 11.02
CA SER A 339 29.63 6.42 10.56
C SER A 339 29.30 5.29 11.55
N SER A 340 30.28 4.79 12.31
CA SER A 340 30.08 3.75 13.32
C SER A 340 29.30 4.23 14.55
N ASP A 341 29.18 5.55 14.77
CA ASP A 341 28.35 6.12 15.82
C ASP A 341 26.86 6.09 15.48
N ILE A 342 26.52 5.91 14.20
CA ILE A 342 25.14 5.91 13.68
C ILE A 342 24.54 4.53 13.99
N THR A 343 23.83 4.42 15.11
CA THR A 343 23.10 3.22 15.51
C THR A 343 21.64 3.56 15.80
N MET A 344 20.75 2.59 15.79
CA MET A 344 19.33 2.81 16.14
C MET A 344 19.20 3.46 17.53
N LYS A 345 20.03 3.06 18.47
CA LYS A 345 20.06 3.63 19.81
C LYS A 345 20.47 5.11 19.80
N ASN A 346 21.46 5.48 19.00
CA ASN A 346 22.02 6.83 18.98
C ASN A 346 21.25 7.79 18.07
N MET A 347 20.40 7.27 17.17
CA MET A 347 19.51 8.11 16.31
C MET A 347 18.29 8.66 17.06
N VAL A 348 18.10 8.33 18.33
CA VAL A 348 17.09 8.97 19.19
C VAL A 348 17.45 10.45 19.37
N ASP A 349 16.43 11.33 19.46
CA ASP A 349 16.59 12.80 19.59
C ASP A 349 17.26 13.49 18.39
N MET A 350 16.72 13.21 17.21
CA MET A 350 17.01 13.91 15.97
C MET A 350 15.71 14.56 15.43
N PRO A 351 15.31 15.71 15.98
CA PRO A 351 13.99 16.29 15.71
C PRO A 351 13.80 16.73 14.26
N LEU A 352 14.84 17.22 13.60
CA LEU A 352 14.74 17.62 12.18
C LEU A 352 14.67 16.39 11.26
N LEU A 353 15.45 15.33 11.55
CA LEU A 353 15.35 14.06 10.80
C LEU A 353 13.96 13.46 10.93
N ASP A 354 13.44 13.33 12.15
CA ASP A 354 12.09 12.82 12.41
C ASP A 354 11.01 13.66 11.69
N ALA A 355 11.15 14.97 11.72
CA ALA A 355 10.27 15.90 11.03
C ALA A 355 10.34 15.75 9.49
N CYS A 356 11.52 15.57 8.92
CA CYS A 356 11.70 15.34 7.48
C CYS A 356 11.05 14.00 7.06
N ILE A 357 11.19 12.96 7.86
CA ILE A 357 10.55 11.65 7.61
C ILE A 357 9.03 11.79 7.66
N LYS A 358 8.49 12.45 8.68
CA LYS A 358 7.04 12.70 8.78
C LYS A 358 6.51 13.51 7.61
N GLU A 359 7.24 14.54 7.22
CA GLU A 359 6.82 15.43 6.13
C GLU A 359 6.87 14.73 4.76
N VAL A 360 7.89 13.91 4.49
CA VAL A 360 7.89 13.16 3.23
C VAL A 360 6.74 12.15 3.17
N LEU A 361 6.42 11.49 4.27
CA LEU A 361 5.26 10.57 4.31
C LEU A 361 3.93 11.31 4.15
N ARG A 362 3.88 12.62 4.38
CA ARG A 362 2.74 13.47 4.11
C ARG A 362 2.69 13.90 2.64
N VAL A 363 3.77 14.53 2.12
CA VAL A 363 3.78 15.06 0.74
C VAL A 363 3.93 13.98 -0.32
N PHE A 364 4.51 12.83 0.05
CA PHE A 364 4.77 11.71 -0.86
C PHE A 364 4.46 10.36 -0.17
N PRO A 365 3.19 10.10 0.18
CA PRO A 365 2.83 8.89 0.90
C PRO A 365 3.12 7.63 0.09
N ALA A 366 3.84 6.67 0.68
CA ALA A 366 4.16 5.39 0.04
C ALA A 366 2.90 4.56 -0.30
N VAL A 367 1.81 4.77 0.43
CA VAL A 367 0.48 4.18 0.17
C VAL A 367 -0.52 5.30 -0.10
N PRO A 368 -0.67 5.74 -1.36
CA PRO A 368 -1.49 6.92 -1.70
C PRO A 368 -3.00 6.68 -1.62
N VAL A 369 -3.45 5.43 -1.63
CA VAL A 369 -4.85 5.01 -1.45
C VAL A 369 -4.88 3.79 -0.55
N THR A 370 -5.68 3.84 0.52
CA THR A 370 -5.83 2.69 1.41
C THR A 370 -6.74 1.62 0.80
N PRO A 371 -6.54 0.34 1.11
CA PRO A 371 -7.44 -0.72 0.67
C PRO A 371 -8.87 -0.53 1.21
N GLY A 372 -9.86 -0.76 0.34
CA GLY A 372 -11.26 -0.52 0.62
C GLY A 372 -11.84 -1.43 1.71
N ARG A 373 -12.85 -0.90 2.38
CA ARG A 373 -13.72 -1.58 3.33
C ARG A 373 -15.11 -1.72 2.74
N LEU A 374 -15.87 -2.69 3.19
CA LEU A 374 -17.25 -2.91 2.77
C LEU A 374 -18.19 -2.63 3.94
N VAL A 375 -19.03 -1.59 3.80
CA VAL A 375 -19.98 -1.21 4.83
C VAL A 375 -21.00 -2.34 5.02
N PRO A 376 -21.18 -2.83 6.25
CA PRO A 376 -22.17 -3.87 6.53
C PRO A 376 -23.58 -3.32 6.57
N SER A 377 -24.59 -4.19 6.35
CA SER A 377 -26.00 -3.85 6.49
C SER A 377 -26.37 -3.53 7.94
N PRO A 378 -27.24 -2.54 8.21
CA PRO A 378 -27.94 -1.70 7.24
C PRO A 378 -27.14 -0.50 6.75
N GLY A 379 -26.00 -0.18 7.37
CA GLY A 379 -25.14 0.96 7.08
C GLY A 379 -24.45 1.49 8.34
N VAL A 380 -23.64 2.53 8.19
CA VAL A 380 -22.86 3.14 9.28
C VAL A 380 -22.64 4.64 9.03
N THR A 381 -22.48 5.41 10.10
CA THR A 381 -22.09 6.83 9.99
C THR A 381 -20.57 6.95 9.84
N ILE A 382 -20.12 7.65 8.78
CA ILE A 382 -18.71 7.95 8.49
C ILE A 382 -18.59 9.45 8.26
N ALA A 383 -17.68 10.10 8.97
CA ALA A 383 -17.49 11.55 8.93
C ALA A 383 -18.80 12.33 9.07
N GLY A 384 -19.66 11.91 10.01
CA GLY A 384 -20.94 12.52 10.30
C GLY A 384 -22.05 12.28 9.27
N LYS A 385 -21.83 11.44 8.22
CA LYS A 385 -22.83 11.14 7.19
C LYS A 385 -23.16 9.66 7.18
N TRP A 386 -24.45 9.35 7.01
CA TRP A 386 -24.92 7.96 6.90
C TRP A 386 -24.52 7.35 5.57
N VAL A 387 -23.86 6.20 5.61
CA VAL A 387 -23.42 5.40 4.45
C VAL A 387 -24.17 4.08 4.46
N ALA A 388 -24.88 3.77 3.38
CA ALA A 388 -25.66 2.56 3.24
C ALA A 388 -24.78 1.30 3.21
N GLY A 389 -25.34 0.17 3.69
CA GLY A 389 -24.70 -1.13 3.58
C GLY A 389 -24.39 -1.53 2.14
N GLY A 390 -23.34 -2.31 1.93
CA GLY A 390 -22.82 -2.68 0.60
C GLY A 390 -21.94 -1.63 -0.07
N THR A 391 -21.82 -0.42 0.51
CA THR A 391 -20.94 0.62 -0.01
C THR A 391 -19.47 0.29 0.25
N ARG A 392 -18.60 0.43 -0.76
CA ARG A 392 -17.15 0.39 -0.61
C ARG A 392 -16.67 1.76 -0.12
N VAL A 393 -15.85 1.78 0.92
CA VAL A 393 -15.35 3.01 1.53
C VAL A 393 -13.86 2.92 1.80
N TYR A 394 -13.15 4.03 1.65
CA TYR A 394 -11.74 4.14 1.99
C TYR A 394 -11.32 5.59 2.15
N VAL A 395 -10.18 5.80 2.82
CA VAL A 395 -9.49 7.10 2.82
C VAL A 395 -8.47 7.11 1.70
N THR A 396 -8.30 8.25 1.04
CA THR A 396 -7.23 8.50 0.07
C THR A 396 -6.16 9.36 0.73
N PRO A 397 -5.07 8.74 1.30
CA PRO A 397 -4.03 9.47 2.01
C PRO A 397 -3.44 10.62 1.21
N LEU A 398 -3.08 10.42 -0.06
CA LEU A 398 -2.54 11.49 -0.89
C LEU A 398 -3.47 12.71 -0.91
N ALA A 399 -4.75 12.51 -1.22
CA ALA A 399 -5.73 13.60 -1.24
C ALA A 399 -5.98 14.19 0.17
N ALA A 400 -5.97 13.35 1.23
CA ALA A 400 -6.17 13.83 2.59
C ALA A 400 -4.99 14.68 3.08
N PHE A 401 -3.77 14.30 2.72
CA PHE A 401 -2.55 14.98 3.12
C PHE A 401 -2.27 16.23 2.29
N HIS A 402 -2.86 16.33 1.08
CA HIS A 402 -2.80 17.50 0.21
C HIS A 402 -4.06 18.38 0.29
N SER A 403 -5.01 18.04 1.18
CA SER A 403 -6.20 18.86 1.38
C SER A 403 -5.90 20.12 2.19
N THR A 404 -6.32 21.28 1.69
CA THR A 404 -6.27 22.56 2.43
C THR A 404 -7.19 22.59 3.65
N ASP A 405 -8.18 21.68 3.73
CA ASP A 405 -9.01 21.48 4.92
C ASP A 405 -8.23 20.81 6.06
N ASN A 406 -7.17 20.05 5.73
CA ASN A 406 -6.36 19.30 6.69
C ASN A 406 -5.00 19.93 6.96
N PHE A 407 -4.36 20.52 5.95
CA PHE A 407 -3.00 21.06 6.07
C PHE A 407 -2.88 22.44 5.43
N HIS A 408 -2.22 23.34 6.12
CA HIS A 408 -1.87 24.66 5.56
C HIS A 408 -0.71 24.51 4.58
N ASP A 409 -0.82 25.13 3.40
CA ASP A 409 0.15 25.00 2.30
C ASP A 409 0.56 23.53 2.06
N PRO A 410 -0.41 22.66 1.69
CA PRO A 410 -0.20 21.21 1.69
C PRO A 410 0.83 20.74 0.65
N GLU A 411 1.08 21.49 -0.41
CA GLU A 411 2.06 21.18 -1.46
C GLU A 411 3.50 21.46 -1.02
N THR A 412 3.69 22.25 0.03
CA THR A 412 5.03 22.66 0.49
C THR A 412 5.63 21.58 1.38
N PHE A 413 6.89 21.18 1.09
CA PHE A 413 7.70 20.35 1.98
C PHE A 413 8.21 21.20 3.15
N ALA A 414 7.55 21.13 4.30
CA ALA A 414 7.76 21.98 5.45
C ALA A 414 7.94 21.17 6.75
N PRO A 415 9.13 20.56 7.00
CA PRO A 415 9.39 19.77 8.20
C PRO A 415 9.09 20.50 9.51
N GLN A 416 9.22 21.83 9.53
CA GLN A 416 8.94 22.68 10.71
C GLN A 416 7.51 22.51 11.25
N ARG A 417 6.55 21.99 10.48
CA ARG A 417 5.20 21.70 10.97
C ARG A 417 5.18 20.61 12.06
N TRP A 418 6.23 19.81 12.17
CA TRP A 418 6.31 18.67 13.08
C TRP A 418 7.08 18.95 14.37
N TYR A 419 7.99 19.94 14.39
CA TYR A 419 8.83 20.24 15.56
C TYR A 419 8.72 21.68 16.07
N ASN A 420 8.47 22.65 15.22
CA ASN A 420 8.29 24.05 15.63
C ASN A 420 6.81 24.37 15.82
N THR A 421 6.27 23.99 16.98
CA THR A 421 4.83 24.09 17.27
C THR A 421 4.44 25.34 18.05
N LYS A 422 5.41 26.23 18.38
CA LYS A 422 5.17 27.45 19.15
C LYS A 422 5.00 28.67 18.23
N GLY A 423 3.87 29.36 18.40
CA GLY A 423 3.54 30.59 17.70
C GLY A 423 2.21 30.51 16.92
N GLU A 424 1.44 31.60 16.94
CA GLU A 424 0.12 31.68 16.29
C GLU A 424 0.15 31.54 14.76
N ASN A 425 1.33 31.77 14.15
CA ASN A 425 1.54 31.67 12.70
C ASN A 425 2.29 30.39 12.28
N SER A 426 2.43 29.41 13.15
CA SER A 426 3.09 28.15 12.80
C SER A 426 2.20 27.29 11.90
N PHE A 427 2.78 26.52 10.99
CA PHE A 427 2.05 25.48 10.24
C PHE A 427 1.24 24.58 11.18
N ALA A 428 1.84 24.21 12.32
CA ALA A 428 1.27 23.33 13.30
C ALA A 428 -0.05 23.82 13.92
N SER A 429 -0.27 25.14 14.02
CA SER A 429 -1.50 25.71 14.60
C SER A 429 -2.69 25.65 13.64
N LYS A 430 -2.43 25.47 12.34
CA LYS A 430 -3.43 25.43 11.27
C LYS A 430 -3.71 24.01 10.74
N ASP A 431 -2.85 23.04 11.08
CA ASP A 431 -2.94 21.68 10.58
C ASP A 431 -3.86 20.79 11.44
N VAL A 432 -4.68 19.99 10.78
CA VAL A 432 -5.48 18.91 11.41
C VAL A 432 -4.63 17.64 11.47
N LYS A 433 -3.77 17.52 12.50
CA LYS A 433 -2.82 16.39 12.65
C LYS A 433 -3.48 15.02 12.68
N ASP A 434 -4.76 14.95 13.08
CA ASP A 434 -5.53 13.69 13.06
C ASP A 434 -5.80 13.16 11.65
N ALA A 435 -5.67 13.99 10.62
CA ALA A 435 -5.73 13.55 9.23
C ALA A 435 -4.47 12.78 8.81
N TYR A 436 -3.31 12.97 9.49
CA TYR A 436 -2.04 12.32 9.18
C TYR A 436 -1.95 10.93 9.81
N LYS A 437 -2.22 9.89 9.02
CA LYS A 437 -2.14 8.49 9.44
C LYS A 437 -1.44 7.65 8.37
N PRO A 438 -0.14 7.88 8.10
CA PRO A 438 0.59 7.19 7.03
C PRO A 438 0.70 5.68 7.23
N PHE A 439 0.60 5.21 8.47
CA PHE A 439 0.59 3.80 8.86
C PHE A 439 -0.80 3.25 9.16
N SER A 440 -1.87 3.99 8.79
CA SER A 440 -3.26 3.68 9.13
C SER A 440 -3.51 3.66 10.65
N VAL A 441 -4.68 3.20 11.06
CA VAL A 441 -5.08 3.11 12.47
C VAL A 441 -5.87 1.82 12.72
N GLY A 442 -6.07 1.48 13.99
CA GLY A 442 -6.90 0.35 14.42
C GLY A 442 -6.20 -1.00 14.30
N PRO A 443 -6.97 -2.11 14.38
CA PRO A 443 -6.40 -3.47 14.48
C PRO A 443 -5.53 -3.88 13.30
N TYR A 444 -5.74 -3.25 12.14
CA TYR A 444 -5.07 -3.54 10.87
C TYR A 444 -4.07 -2.46 10.45
N ASN A 445 -3.55 -1.67 11.41
CA ASN A 445 -2.49 -0.70 11.15
C ASN A 445 -1.18 -1.40 10.73
N CYS A 446 -0.23 -0.64 10.21
CA CYS A 446 1.06 -1.19 9.77
C CYS A 446 1.82 -1.84 10.93
N ILE A 447 2.38 -3.04 10.70
CA ILE A 447 3.22 -3.73 11.68
C ILE A 447 4.66 -3.19 11.69
N GLY A 448 5.11 -2.60 10.56
CA GLY A 448 6.44 -2.03 10.41
C GLY A 448 6.53 -0.54 10.80
N GLN A 449 5.63 -0.07 11.67
CA GLN A 449 5.61 1.30 12.17
C GLN A 449 6.74 1.54 13.18
#